data_593f045f844dc6a0321d2394a1d56c0c
#
_entry.id   593f045f844dc6a0321d2394a1d56c0c
#
_cell.length_a   1.000
_cell.length_b   1.000
_cell.length_c   1.000
_cell.angle_alpha   90.00
_cell.angle_beta   90.00
_cell.angle_gamma   90.00
#
_symmetry.space_group_name_H-M   'P 1'
#
loop_
_entity.id
_entity.type
_entity.pdbx_description
1 polymer ?
#
loop_
_entity_poly.entity_id
_entity_poly.type
_entity_poly.pdbx_seq_one_letter_code
_entity_poly.pdbx_strand_id
1 'polypeptide(L)'
;MKVQFNEVSAKKFTSEYFQTHDIVQQIYSYKFATGKKDMMHVAFNIDVNFFMPTGVTITSILENNNDLEFTFHIFTDAADKYDLDKLQKTAAKYKQNCIVYVMDMEPFSHFHIKHARFKRVSFFRLYMPKVLDKVTEKFLYIDADLICISSMRPFMEIELENKILAAAADLPEASKMRSAYLGLNSGKYFNSGALWIDVKKWNNNNITEKCFAYQGVSPEKFTCHDQDVLNLVMDGDIKFIDDRFNHLGFDGSIVPEGCIIYHFFGREKPWDIALTQYDKLWRRYLQISYWDNIDDPLPPKEPKNYHNYKCAGKFYYKHGEMLKSLCCYFWYTILKIQFKL
;
A
#
# COMPACT_ATOMS: atom_id res chain seq x y z
N MET A 1 26.54 10.64 6.56
CA MET A 1 27.26 10.45 5.29
C MET A 1 26.21 10.44 4.19
N LYS A 2 26.13 11.50 3.37
CA LYS A 2 25.14 11.56 2.26
C LYS A 2 25.46 10.46 1.25
N VAL A 3 24.47 9.67 0.88
CA VAL A 3 24.65 8.65 -0.15
C VAL A 3 24.78 9.36 -1.48
N GLN A 4 25.96 9.29 -2.12
CA GLN A 4 26.10 9.71 -3.49
C GLN A 4 25.50 8.64 -4.40
N PHE A 5 24.40 8.96 -5.05
CA PHE A 5 23.80 8.14 -6.09
C PHE A 5 24.54 8.45 -7.40
N ASN A 6 25.47 7.59 -7.79
CA ASN A 6 25.96 7.63 -9.16
C ASN A 6 24.80 7.20 -10.05
N GLU A 7 24.49 7.98 -11.08
CA GLU A 7 23.51 7.62 -12.10
C GLU A 7 23.90 6.24 -12.69
N VAL A 8 23.25 5.21 -12.20
CA VAL A 8 23.41 3.86 -12.75
C VAL A 8 22.63 3.84 -14.06
N SER A 9 23.26 3.43 -15.13
CA SER A 9 22.87 3.45 -16.53
C SER A 9 21.42 3.00 -16.78
N ALA A 10 20.48 3.89 -16.55
CA ALA A 10 19.05 3.68 -16.84
C ALA A 10 18.71 4.06 -18.29
N LYS A 11 19.61 3.82 -19.23
CA LYS A 11 19.39 4.11 -20.66
C LYS A 11 18.30 3.26 -21.32
N LYS A 12 17.81 2.19 -20.65
CA LYS A 12 16.84 1.26 -21.25
C LYS A 12 15.39 1.75 -21.16
N PHE A 13 15.00 2.40 -20.06
CA PHE A 13 13.60 2.75 -19.78
C PHE A 13 13.36 4.25 -19.96
N THR A 14 13.41 4.69 -21.21
CA THR A 14 13.14 6.07 -21.64
C THR A 14 11.64 6.26 -21.93
N SER A 15 11.21 7.51 -22.13
CA SER A 15 9.85 7.78 -22.61
C SER A 15 9.54 7.06 -23.93
N GLU A 16 10.52 6.91 -24.83
CA GLU A 16 10.40 6.16 -26.07
C GLU A 16 10.15 4.66 -25.80
N TYR A 17 10.86 4.06 -24.84
CA TYR A 17 10.60 2.68 -24.44
C TYR A 17 9.15 2.49 -24.00
N PHE A 18 8.64 3.35 -23.13
CA PHE A 18 7.26 3.26 -22.63
C PHE A 18 6.19 3.58 -23.68
N GLN A 19 6.55 4.26 -24.78
CA GLN A 19 5.66 4.48 -25.91
C GLN A 19 5.59 3.29 -26.87
N THR A 20 6.66 2.48 -26.93
CA THR A 20 6.82 1.39 -27.89
C THR A 20 6.60 0.00 -27.31
N HIS A 21 6.55 -0.13 -25.98
CA HIS A 21 6.37 -1.40 -25.27
C HIS A 21 5.06 -1.39 -24.46
N ASP A 22 4.25 -2.40 -24.69
CA ASP A 22 2.99 -2.58 -23.97
C ASP A 22 3.27 -3.26 -22.62
N ILE A 23 3.25 -2.46 -21.55
CA ILE A 23 3.51 -2.94 -20.18
C ILE A 23 2.25 -3.59 -19.58
N VAL A 24 1.07 -3.30 -20.10
CA VAL A 24 -0.19 -3.92 -19.70
C VAL A 24 -0.50 -5.07 -20.65
N GLN A 25 -0.37 -6.31 -20.16
CA GLN A 25 -0.57 -7.51 -20.97
C GLN A 25 -2.04 -7.88 -21.13
N GLN A 26 -2.87 -7.64 -20.09
CA GLN A 26 -4.28 -7.99 -20.09
C GLN A 26 -5.09 -7.04 -19.21
N ILE A 27 -6.34 -6.78 -19.63
CA ILE A 27 -7.27 -5.93 -18.88
C ILE A 27 -8.60 -6.68 -18.69
N TYR A 28 -9.06 -6.75 -17.43
CA TYR A 28 -10.42 -7.16 -17.10
C TYR A 28 -11.18 -5.93 -16.61
N SER A 29 -12.39 -5.69 -17.15
CA SER A 29 -13.13 -4.47 -16.86
C SER A 29 -14.58 -4.79 -16.49
N TYR A 30 -14.96 -4.39 -15.27
CA TYR A 30 -16.30 -4.52 -14.72
C TYR A 30 -16.87 -3.12 -14.46
N LYS A 31 -17.92 -2.72 -15.19
CA LYS A 31 -18.46 -1.36 -15.17
C LYS A 31 -19.93 -1.40 -14.73
N PHE A 32 -20.19 -0.96 -13.51
CA PHE A 32 -21.54 -0.91 -12.93
C PHE A 32 -21.89 0.44 -12.30
N ALA A 33 -20.95 1.39 -12.26
CA ALA A 33 -21.21 2.75 -11.79
C ALA A 33 -22.26 3.46 -12.67
N THR A 34 -23.09 4.27 -12.04
CA THR A 34 -24.25 4.89 -12.70
C THR A 34 -23.95 6.29 -13.23
N GLY A 35 -22.86 6.92 -12.82
CA GLY A 35 -22.51 8.31 -13.16
C GLY A 35 -23.39 9.35 -12.47
N LYS A 36 -24.05 8.98 -11.36
CA LYS A 36 -24.97 9.87 -10.64
C LYS A 36 -24.32 10.61 -9.47
N LYS A 37 -23.12 10.21 -9.06
CA LYS A 37 -22.36 10.78 -7.96
C LYS A 37 -20.96 11.15 -8.42
N ASP A 38 -20.26 11.93 -7.59
CA ASP A 38 -18.85 12.25 -7.85
C ASP A 38 -18.01 10.98 -7.91
N MET A 39 -17.22 10.84 -8.98
CA MET A 39 -16.40 9.67 -9.24
C MET A 39 -15.00 9.86 -8.63
N MET A 40 -14.59 8.91 -7.81
CA MET A 40 -13.22 8.83 -7.28
C MET A 40 -12.50 7.62 -7.87
N HIS A 41 -11.29 7.85 -8.38
CA HIS A 41 -10.41 6.79 -8.86
C HIS A 41 -9.45 6.35 -7.76
N VAL A 42 -9.45 5.05 -7.44
CA VAL A 42 -8.59 4.44 -6.42
C VAL A 42 -7.77 3.32 -7.05
N ALA A 43 -6.45 3.34 -6.85
CA ALA A 43 -5.55 2.37 -7.46
C ALA A 43 -4.78 1.56 -6.41
N PHE A 44 -4.55 0.28 -6.72
CA PHE A 44 -3.81 -0.68 -5.91
C PHE A 44 -2.72 -1.35 -6.76
N ASN A 45 -1.59 -1.69 -6.15
CA ASN A 45 -0.66 -2.67 -6.71
C ASN A 45 -0.54 -3.87 -5.79
N ILE A 46 -0.78 -5.04 -6.34
CA ILE A 46 -0.83 -6.29 -5.56
C ILE A 46 -0.16 -7.43 -6.31
N ASP A 47 0.32 -8.42 -5.58
CA ASP A 47 0.55 -9.75 -6.16
C ASP A 47 -0.70 -10.62 -6.01
N VAL A 48 -0.69 -11.79 -6.64
CA VAL A 48 -1.81 -12.74 -6.64
C VAL A 48 -2.31 -13.13 -5.23
N ASN A 49 -1.47 -13.00 -4.18
CA ASN A 49 -1.86 -13.37 -2.81
C ASN A 49 -2.60 -12.23 -2.08
N PHE A 50 -2.63 -11.03 -2.64
CA PHE A 50 -3.20 -9.86 -2.00
C PHE A 50 -4.60 -9.47 -2.50
N PHE A 51 -5.26 -10.30 -3.32
CA PHE A 51 -6.65 -10.05 -3.73
C PHE A 51 -7.62 -10.02 -2.54
N MET A 52 -7.47 -10.93 -1.58
CA MET A 52 -8.33 -10.94 -0.39
C MET A 52 -8.17 -9.67 0.46
N PRO A 53 -6.97 -9.25 0.89
CA PRO A 53 -6.82 -7.97 1.59
C PRO A 53 -7.36 -6.78 0.79
N THR A 54 -7.10 -6.71 -0.51
CA THR A 54 -7.61 -5.66 -1.40
C THR A 54 -9.14 -5.65 -1.44
N GLY A 55 -9.76 -6.82 -1.54
CA GLY A 55 -11.22 -6.94 -1.53
C GLY A 55 -11.85 -6.47 -0.22
N VAL A 56 -11.19 -6.71 0.91
CA VAL A 56 -11.61 -6.19 2.22
C VAL A 56 -11.43 -4.68 2.30
N THR A 57 -10.30 -4.16 1.80
CA THR A 57 -10.07 -2.71 1.72
C THR A 57 -11.13 -2.02 0.85
N ILE A 58 -11.42 -2.55 -0.34
CA ILE A 58 -12.50 -2.06 -1.22
C ILE A 58 -13.85 -2.10 -0.50
N THR A 59 -14.16 -3.19 0.20
CA THR A 59 -15.39 -3.31 0.96
C THR A 59 -15.49 -2.24 2.04
N SER A 60 -14.40 -1.98 2.78
CA SER A 60 -14.36 -0.92 3.80
C SER A 60 -14.60 0.48 3.21
N ILE A 61 -14.05 0.75 2.02
CA ILE A 61 -14.29 2.01 1.31
C ILE A 61 -15.78 2.14 0.97
N LEU A 62 -16.37 1.10 0.39
CA LEU A 62 -17.74 1.12 -0.10
C LEU A 62 -18.78 1.22 1.03
N GLU A 63 -18.52 0.60 2.18
CA GLU A 63 -19.38 0.69 3.37
C GLU A 63 -19.38 2.09 4.02
N ASN A 64 -18.29 2.85 3.86
CA ASN A 64 -18.15 4.18 4.46
C ASN A 64 -18.39 5.35 3.49
N ASN A 65 -18.72 5.09 2.21
CA ASN A 65 -18.81 6.13 1.18
C ASN A 65 -19.99 5.88 0.20
N ASN A 66 -21.20 5.89 0.73
CA ASN A 66 -22.40 5.70 -0.10
C ASN A 66 -22.78 6.94 -0.94
N ASP A 67 -22.13 8.07 -0.71
CA ASP A 67 -22.31 9.35 -1.41
C ASP A 67 -21.36 9.54 -2.60
N LEU A 68 -20.39 8.63 -2.80
CA LEU A 68 -19.45 8.63 -3.91
C LEU A 68 -19.67 7.43 -4.84
N GLU A 69 -19.18 7.55 -6.07
CA GLU A 69 -18.93 6.43 -6.96
C GLU A 69 -17.43 6.21 -7.12
N PHE A 70 -17.04 4.95 -7.33
CA PHE A 70 -15.63 4.58 -7.43
C PHE A 70 -15.32 3.84 -8.72
N THR A 71 -14.13 4.09 -9.25
CA THR A 71 -13.46 3.21 -10.18
C THR A 71 -12.19 2.68 -9.51
N PHE A 72 -12.18 1.39 -9.17
CA PHE A 72 -11.02 0.72 -8.60
C PHE A 72 -10.12 0.20 -9.72
N HIS A 73 -8.84 0.54 -9.67
CA HIS A 73 -7.80 0.12 -10.60
C HIS A 73 -6.84 -0.82 -9.87
N ILE A 74 -6.80 -2.09 -10.24
CA ILE A 74 -5.96 -3.10 -9.60
C ILE A 74 -4.86 -3.51 -10.57
N PHE A 75 -3.61 -3.21 -10.22
CA PHE A 75 -2.43 -3.57 -10.98
C PHE A 75 -1.79 -4.80 -10.33
N THR A 76 -1.64 -5.88 -11.08
CA THR A 76 -1.18 -7.18 -10.56
C THR A 76 -0.23 -7.88 -11.54
N ASP A 77 0.58 -8.79 -11.04
CA ASP A 77 1.42 -9.69 -11.83
C ASP A 77 0.63 -10.86 -12.43
N ALA A 78 -0.46 -11.27 -11.79
CA ALA A 78 -1.35 -12.32 -12.25
C ALA A 78 -2.75 -12.17 -11.63
N ALA A 79 -3.76 -12.73 -12.28
CA ALA A 79 -5.12 -12.78 -11.75
C ALA A 79 -5.77 -14.12 -12.11
N ASP A 80 -6.37 -14.78 -11.15
CA ASP A 80 -7.15 -16.00 -11.40
C ASP A 80 -8.65 -15.72 -11.50
N LYS A 81 -9.39 -16.70 -12.04
CA LYS A 81 -10.83 -16.58 -12.23
C LYS A 81 -11.59 -16.41 -10.92
N TYR A 82 -11.12 -17.03 -9.85
CA TYR A 82 -11.80 -17.00 -8.55
C TYR A 82 -11.80 -15.59 -7.95
N ASP A 83 -10.66 -14.91 -7.96
CA ASP A 83 -10.55 -13.54 -7.46
C ASP A 83 -11.24 -12.52 -8.40
N LEU A 84 -11.13 -12.71 -9.72
CA LEU A 84 -11.84 -11.90 -10.71
C LEU A 84 -13.36 -11.98 -10.54
N ASP A 85 -13.93 -13.17 -10.31
CA ASP A 85 -15.36 -13.34 -10.05
C ASP A 85 -15.81 -12.63 -8.77
N LYS A 86 -15.00 -12.61 -7.72
CA LYS A 86 -15.27 -11.88 -6.47
C LYS A 86 -15.24 -10.38 -6.66
N LEU A 87 -14.25 -9.86 -7.38
CA LEU A 87 -14.18 -8.44 -7.74
C LEU A 87 -15.41 -8.02 -8.56
N GLN A 88 -15.78 -8.81 -9.56
CA GLN A 88 -16.99 -8.56 -10.37
C GLN A 88 -18.25 -8.52 -9.50
N LYS A 89 -18.42 -9.50 -8.60
CA LYS A 89 -19.56 -9.53 -7.67
C LYS A 89 -19.56 -8.32 -6.73
N THR A 90 -18.40 -7.91 -6.22
CA THR A 90 -18.26 -6.71 -5.38
C THR A 90 -18.67 -5.47 -6.17
N ALA A 91 -18.11 -5.29 -7.37
CA ALA A 91 -18.44 -4.15 -8.24
C ALA A 91 -19.93 -4.11 -8.56
N ALA A 92 -20.56 -5.25 -8.89
CA ALA A 92 -22.00 -5.33 -9.18
C ALA A 92 -22.87 -5.04 -7.95
N LYS A 93 -22.56 -5.62 -6.78
CA LYS A 93 -23.29 -5.42 -5.52
C LYS A 93 -23.38 -3.94 -5.15
N TYR A 94 -22.25 -3.23 -5.24
CA TYR A 94 -22.16 -1.83 -4.83
C TYR A 94 -22.35 -0.84 -5.99
N LYS A 95 -22.59 -1.33 -7.22
CA LYS A 95 -22.73 -0.51 -8.44
C LYS A 95 -21.52 0.40 -8.68
N GLN A 96 -20.35 -0.18 -8.67
CA GLN A 96 -19.05 0.51 -8.85
C GLN A 96 -18.31 -0.06 -10.06
N ASN A 97 -17.23 0.59 -10.45
CA ASN A 97 -16.34 0.07 -11.48
C ASN A 97 -15.11 -0.59 -10.85
N CYS A 98 -14.65 -1.69 -11.47
CA CYS A 98 -13.39 -2.33 -11.12
C CYS A 98 -12.66 -2.76 -12.40
N ILE A 99 -11.41 -2.36 -12.52
CA ILE A 99 -10.55 -2.66 -13.67
C ILE A 99 -9.27 -3.30 -13.15
N VAL A 100 -8.95 -4.48 -13.68
CA VAL A 100 -7.73 -5.22 -13.31
C VAL A 100 -6.77 -5.18 -14.50
N TYR A 101 -5.55 -4.74 -14.25
CA TYR A 101 -4.46 -4.65 -15.21
C TYR A 101 -3.41 -5.71 -14.85
N VAL A 102 -3.22 -6.70 -15.72
CA VAL A 102 -2.13 -7.67 -15.58
C VAL A 102 -0.89 -7.07 -16.25
N MET A 103 0.15 -6.89 -15.46
CA MET A 103 1.35 -6.15 -15.85
C MET A 103 2.48 -7.07 -16.27
N ASP A 104 3.25 -6.66 -17.26
CA ASP A 104 4.54 -7.28 -17.55
C ASP A 104 5.53 -6.97 -16.41
N MET A 105 6.16 -8.02 -15.88
CA MET A 105 7.15 -7.91 -14.81
C MET A 105 8.55 -7.58 -15.30
N GLU A 106 8.83 -7.75 -16.60
CA GLU A 106 10.18 -7.54 -17.16
C GLU A 106 10.72 -6.13 -16.86
N PRO A 107 9.97 -5.04 -17.13
CA PRO A 107 10.47 -3.69 -16.88
C PRO A 107 10.82 -3.42 -15.41
N PHE A 108 10.27 -4.19 -14.48
CA PHE A 108 10.48 -4.04 -13.04
C PHE A 108 11.53 -5.02 -12.48
N SER A 109 12.05 -5.92 -13.33
CA SER A 109 12.94 -7.01 -12.92
C SER A 109 14.28 -6.53 -12.33
N HIS A 110 14.73 -5.35 -12.73
CA HIS A 110 16.00 -4.76 -12.30
C HIS A 110 15.91 -3.94 -11.00
N PHE A 111 14.70 -3.76 -10.45
CA PHE A 111 14.57 -3.23 -9.10
C PHE A 111 14.97 -4.30 -8.09
N HIS A 112 15.93 -3.98 -7.23
CA HIS A 112 16.37 -4.87 -6.18
C HIS A 112 15.48 -4.79 -4.96
N ILE A 113 15.23 -5.94 -4.32
CA ILE A 113 14.45 -6.06 -3.08
C ILE A 113 15.32 -6.72 -2.02
N LYS A 114 15.50 -6.03 -0.89
CA LYS A 114 16.31 -6.53 0.21
C LYS A 114 15.60 -7.62 1.03
N HIS A 115 14.29 -7.47 1.23
CA HIS A 115 13.52 -8.35 2.12
C HIS A 115 12.50 -9.16 1.32
N ALA A 116 12.52 -10.49 1.47
CA ALA A 116 11.65 -11.43 0.75
C ALA A 116 10.13 -11.20 0.96
N ARG A 117 9.73 -10.47 2.02
CA ARG A 117 8.33 -10.09 2.26
C ARG A 117 7.77 -9.08 1.25
N PHE A 118 8.65 -8.29 0.61
CA PHE A 118 8.26 -7.37 -0.43
C PHE A 118 8.36 -8.03 -1.80
N LYS A 119 7.51 -7.62 -2.70
CA LYS A 119 7.48 -8.11 -4.08
C LYS A 119 7.74 -6.95 -5.04
N ARG A 120 8.29 -7.26 -6.24
CA ARG A 120 8.52 -6.24 -7.27
C ARG A 120 7.25 -5.56 -7.76
N VAL A 121 6.09 -6.16 -7.53
CA VAL A 121 4.79 -5.53 -7.80
C VAL A 121 4.63 -4.17 -7.08
N SER A 122 5.33 -3.94 -5.95
CA SER A 122 5.31 -2.63 -5.28
C SER A 122 5.76 -1.49 -6.19
N PHE A 123 6.58 -1.76 -7.19
CA PHE A 123 7.03 -0.76 -8.16
C PHE A 123 6.02 -0.44 -9.27
N PHE A 124 4.91 -1.18 -9.39
CA PHE A 124 3.86 -0.86 -10.38
C PHE A 124 3.29 0.55 -10.17
N ARG A 125 3.24 1.03 -8.91
CA ARG A 125 2.79 2.40 -8.59
C ARG A 125 3.57 3.49 -9.35
N LEU A 126 4.82 3.22 -9.71
CA LEU A 126 5.66 4.15 -10.47
C LEU A 126 5.19 4.31 -11.93
N TYR A 127 4.44 3.33 -12.43
CA TYR A 127 3.95 3.31 -13.82
C TYR A 127 2.46 3.60 -13.96
N MET A 128 1.68 3.50 -12.88
CA MET A 128 0.22 3.73 -12.89
C MET A 128 -0.19 5.04 -13.57
N PRO A 129 0.47 6.19 -13.34
CA PRO A 129 0.07 7.44 -14.00
C PRO A 129 0.19 7.39 -15.53
N LYS A 130 1.08 6.56 -16.10
CA LYS A 130 1.16 6.33 -17.54
C LYS A 130 -0.08 5.60 -18.06
N VAL A 131 -0.55 4.57 -17.34
CA VAL A 131 -1.73 3.78 -17.70
C VAL A 131 -3.01 4.62 -17.53
N LEU A 132 -3.06 5.46 -16.51
CA LEU A 132 -4.23 6.25 -16.15
C LEU A 132 -4.31 7.62 -16.86
N ASP A 133 -3.37 7.97 -17.72
CA ASP A 133 -3.24 9.27 -18.37
C ASP A 133 -4.50 9.73 -19.11
N LYS A 134 -5.20 8.79 -19.78
CA LYS A 134 -6.45 9.07 -20.52
C LYS A 134 -7.71 8.64 -19.74
N VAL A 135 -7.55 8.25 -18.48
CA VAL A 135 -8.63 7.67 -17.66
C VAL A 135 -9.12 8.68 -16.62
N THR A 136 -8.18 9.37 -15.96
CA THR A 136 -8.50 10.33 -14.90
C THR A 136 -7.43 11.39 -14.76
N GLU A 137 -7.79 12.56 -14.25
CA GLU A 137 -6.84 13.63 -13.94
C GLU A 137 -6.11 13.39 -12.62
N LYS A 138 -6.80 12.78 -11.64
CA LYS A 138 -6.27 12.48 -10.32
C LYS A 138 -6.74 11.11 -9.86
N PHE A 139 -5.93 10.42 -9.08
CA PHE A 139 -6.33 9.20 -8.40
C PHE A 139 -5.66 9.08 -7.03
N LEU A 140 -6.29 8.31 -6.16
CA LEU A 140 -5.71 7.89 -4.90
C LEU A 140 -5.05 6.51 -5.07
N TYR A 141 -3.73 6.44 -4.93
CA TYR A 141 -3.06 5.16 -4.71
C TYR A 141 -3.17 4.77 -3.25
N ILE A 142 -3.48 3.52 -2.95
CA ILE A 142 -3.43 2.96 -1.59
C ILE A 142 -2.87 1.54 -1.58
N ASP A 143 -2.18 1.20 -0.49
CA ASP A 143 -1.75 -0.17 -0.21
C ASP A 143 -2.96 -1.06 0.13
N ALA A 144 -2.79 -2.39 0.06
CA ALA A 144 -3.86 -3.36 0.31
C ALA A 144 -4.03 -3.73 1.80
N ASP A 145 -3.12 -3.30 2.65
CA ASP A 145 -3.09 -3.60 4.09
C ASP A 145 -3.62 -2.45 4.95
N LEU A 146 -4.76 -1.90 4.53
CA LEU A 146 -5.43 -0.82 5.24
C LEU A 146 -6.97 -0.97 5.22
N ILE A 147 -7.66 -0.16 6.01
CA ILE A 147 -9.11 0.02 5.94
C ILE A 147 -9.48 1.51 5.89
N CYS A 148 -10.54 1.81 5.16
CA CYS A 148 -11.23 3.08 5.23
C CYS A 148 -12.22 3.03 6.41
N ILE A 149 -12.17 4.02 7.30
CA ILE A 149 -13.02 4.09 8.49
C ILE A 149 -13.89 5.35 8.56
N SER A 150 -13.80 6.20 7.54
CA SER A 150 -14.57 7.44 7.42
C SER A 150 -14.73 7.83 5.95
N SER A 151 -15.38 8.97 5.66
CA SER A 151 -15.57 9.45 4.30
C SER A 151 -14.23 9.75 3.60
N MET A 152 -14.12 9.33 2.33
CA MET A 152 -12.98 9.63 1.46
C MET A 152 -13.10 10.97 0.72
N ARG A 153 -14.24 11.66 0.83
CA ARG A 153 -14.46 12.95 0.18
C ARG A 153 -13.35 13.98 0.44
N PRO A 154 -12.79 14.09 1.68
CA PRO A 154 -11.68 15.01 1.93
C PRO A 154 -10.43 14.82 1.05
N PHE A 155 -10.21 13.61 0.48
CA PHE A 155 -9.13 13.44 -0.52
C PHE A 155 -9.39 14.24 -1.79
N MET A 156 -10.63 14.28 -2.26
CA MET A 156 -11.02 15.00 -3.47
C MET A 156 -10.91 16.52 -3.29
N GLU A 157 -10.97 17.01 -2.05
CA GLU A 157 -10.87 18.42 -1.69
C GLU A 157 -9.40 18.89 -1.54
N ILE A 158 -8.43 17.97 -1.66
CA ILE A 158 -7.01 18.34 -1.55
C ILE A 158 -6.59 19.13 -2.80
N GLU A 159 -6.30 20.41 -2.57
CA GLU A 159 -5.68 21.29 -3.57
C GLU A 159 -4.18 21.03 -3.64
N LEU A 160 -3.71 20.48 -4.75
CA LEU A 160 -2.28 20.15 -4.93
C LEU A 160 -1.43 21.38 -5.32
N GLU A 161 -2.07 22.49 -5.74
CA GLU A 161 -1.37 23.70 -6.18
C GLU A 161 -0.31 23.38 -7.26
N ASN A 162 0.96 23.68 -6.97
CA ASN A 162 2.09 23.37 -7.85
C ASN A 162 2.71 21.97 -7.55
N LYS A 163 2.21 21.21 -6.57
CA LYS A 163 2.74 19.89 -6.21
C LYS A 163 2.16 18.80 -7.10
N ILE A 164 2.90 17.71 -7.21
CA ILE A 164 2.56 16.56 -8.06
C ILE A 164 1.68 15.56 -7.30
N LEU A 165 1.98 15.38 -6.01
CA LEU A 165 1.18 14.50 -5.15
C LEU A 165 1.03 15.06 -3.74
N ALA A 166 0.05 14.52 -2.99
CA ALA A 166 -0.06 14.70 -1.55
C ALA A 166 0.11 13.37 -0.82
N ALA A 167 0.81 13.38 0.31
CA ALA A 167 1.05 12.21 1.15
C ALA A 167 1.22 12.60 2.62
N ALA A 168 0.88 11.69 3.54
CA ALA A 168 1.18 11.84 4.96
C ALA A 168 2.65 11.49 5.25
N ALA A 169 3.24 12.15 6.25
CA ALA A 169 4.59 11.82 6.69
C ALA A 169 4.64 10.39 7.26
N ASP A 170 5.79 9.73 7.14
CA ASP A 170 6.07 8.50 7.88
C ASP A 170 6.22 8.79 9.38
N LEU A 171 6.30 7.75 10.23
CA LEU A 171 6.52 7.92 11.67
C LEU A 171 7.69 8.89 11.93
N PRO A 172 7.59 9.77 12.95
CA PRO A 172 8.55 10.87 13.15
C PRO A 172 10.02 10.44 13.14
N GLU A 173 10.35 9.35 13.86
CA GLU A 173 11.71 8.82 13.92
C GLU A 173 12.16 8.26 12.57
N ALA A 174 11.28 7.53 11.88
CA ALA A 174 11.56 6.97 10.56
C ALA A 174 11.74 8.10 9.53
N SER A 175 10.87 9.11 9.53
CA SER A 175 10.94 10.27 8.65
C SER A 175 12.25 11.04 8.85
N LYS A 176 12.64 11.33 10.09
CA LYS A 176 13.90 12.01 10.42
C LYS A 176 15.12 11.20 10.00
N MET A 177 15.14 9.91 10.30
CA MET A 177 16.28 9.05 9.98
C MET A 177 16.43 8.85 8.46
N ARG A 178 15.31 8.57 7.75
CA ARG A 178 15.33 8.30 6.32
C ARG A 178 15.61 9.54 5.49
N SER A 179 15.01 10.69 5.83
CA SER A 179 15.31 11.95 5.14
C SER A 179 16.78 12.34 5.25
N ALA A 180 17.38 12.19 6.43
CA ALA A 180 18.81 12.43 6.63
C ALA A 180 19.68 11.44 5.86
N TYR A 181 19.32 10.14 5.86
CA TYR A 181 20.07 9.09 5.15
C TYR A 181 20.05 9.31 3.63
N LEU A 182 18.89 9.61 3.07
CA LEU A 182 18.71 9.87 1.63
C LEU A 182 19.22 11.27 1.23
N GLY A 183 19.46 12.16 2.18
CA GLY A 183 19.91 13.53 1.95
C GLY A 183 18.82 14.41 1.34
N LEU A 184 17.55 14.21 1.74
CA LEU A 184 16.43 15.00 1.25
C LEU A 184 16.56 16.45 1.72
N ASN A 185 16.38 17.40 0.79
CA ASN A 185 16.48 18.83 1.08
C ASN A 185 15.31 19.32 1.95
N SER A 186 14.13 18.73 1.79
CA SER A 186 12.95 19.03 2.60
C SER A 186 13.10 18.63 4.08
N GLY A 187 14.04 17.72 4.38
CA GLY A 187 14.18 17.12 5.72
C GLY A 187 12.99 16.24 6.15
N LYS A 188 12.06 15.96 5.25
CA LYS A 188 10.85 15.19 5.48
C LYS A 188 10.83 13.95 4.60
N TYR A 189 10.17 12.89 5.08
CA TYR A 189 10.00 11.62 4.38
C TYR A 189 8.56 11.15 4.53
N PHE A 190 7.88 10.87 3.43
CA PHE A 190 6.48 10.44 3.45
C PHE A 190 6.35 8.92 3.40
N ASN A 191 5.23 8.42 3.93
CA ASN A 191 4.81 7.05 3.76
C ASN A 191 4.07 6.88 2.43
N SER A 192 4.46 5.89 1.63
CA SER A 192 3.91 5.65 0.29
C SER A 192 2.61 4.85 0.27
N GLY A 193 2.04 4.50 1.42
CA GLY A 193 0.84 3.67 1.51
C GLY A 193 -0.47 4.36 1.13
N ALA A 194 -0.50 5.71 1.05
CA ALA A 194 -1.60 6.48 0.47
C ALA A 194 -1.07 7.73 -0.21
N LEU A 195 -1.31 7.86 -1.52
CA LEU A 195 -0.79 8.93 -2.36
C LEU A 195 -1.92 9.51 -3.22
N TRP A 196 -2.24 10.80 -3.02
CA TRP A 196 -3.16 11.53 -3.91
C TRP A 196 -2.36 12.14 -5.06
N ILE A 197 -2.52 11.63 -6.28
CA ILE A 197 -1.61 11.88 -7.40
C ILE A 197 -2.32 12.65 -8.51
N ASP A 198 -1.68 13.72 -9.02
CA ASP A 198 -2.04 14.42 -10.25
C ASP A 198 -1.33 13.72 -11.44
N VAL A 199 -2.12 13.04 -12.26
CA VAL A 199 -1.63 12.22 -13.38
C VAL A 199 -0.89 13.06 -14.42
N LYS A 200 -1.45 14.22 -14.76
CA LYS A 200 -0.89 15.10 -15.79
C LYS A 200 0.43 15.71 -15.35
N LYS A 201 0.49 16.19 -14.09
CA LYS A 201 1.75 16.73 -13.55
C LYS A 201 2.83 15.66 -13.44
N TRP A 202 2.47 14.45 -13.01
CA TRP A 202 3.38 13.30 -12.94
C TRP A 202 4.00 13.01 -14.31
N ASN A 203 3.16 12.87 -15.35
CA ASN A 203 3.59 12.53 -16.71
C ASN A 203 4.41 13.68 -17.34
N ASN A 204 3.98 14.92 -17.20
CA ASN A 204 4.69 16.10 -17.74
C ASN A 204 6.07 16.31 -17.11
N ASN A 205 6.28 15.85 -15.88
CA ASN A 205 7.56 15.92 -15.18
C ASN A 205 8.40 14.65 -15.34
N ASN A 206 7.97 13.67 -16.14
CA ASN A 206 8.66 12.39 -16.40
C ASN A 206 9.03 11.66 -15.09
N ILE A 207 8.12 11.62 -14.11
CA ILE A 207 8.40 11.04 -12.79
C ILE A 207 8.64 9.53 -12.89
N THR A 208 7.91 8.82 -13.76
CA THR A 208 8.13 7.39 -14.02
C THR A 208 9.58 7.15 -14.47
N GLU A 209 10.04 7.87 -15.47
CA GLU A 209 11.39 7.74 -16.02
C GLU A 209 12.47 8.06 -14.97
N LYS A 210 12.27 9.12 -14.20
CA LYS A 210 13.15 9.48 -13.07
C LYS A 210 13.23 8.37 -12.03
N CYS A 211 12.10 7.73 -11.68
CA CYS A 211 12.07 6.61 -10.75
C CYS A 211 12.80 5.37 -11.34
N PHE A 212 12.57 5.07 -12.62
CA PHE A 212 13.21 3.93 -13.28
C PHE A 212 14.74 4.11 -13.42
N ALA A 213 15.25 5.35 -13.37
CA ALA A 213 16.68 5.63 -13.33
C ALA A 213 17.39 5.04 -12.08
N TYR A 214 16.64 4.69 -11.03
CA TYR A 214 17.17 4.05 -9.83
C TYR A 214 17.19 2.52 -9.87
N GLN A 215 16.83 1.90 -10.99
CA GLN A 215 17.02 0.45 -11.19
C GLN A 215 18.52 0.10 -11.11
N GLY A 216 18.80 -1.10 -10.59
CA GLY A 216 20.20 -1.55 -10.40
C GLY A 216 20.92 -0.93 -9.19
N VAL A 217 20.30 0.01 -8.47
CA VAL A 217 20.86 0.52 -7.22
C VAL A 217 20.78 -0.57 -6.14
N SER A 218 21.90 -0.73 -5.40
CA SER A 218 21.99 -1.76 -4.34
C SER A 218 20.84 -1.69 -3.33
N PRO A 219 20.24 -2.85 -2.99
CA PRO A 219 19.11 -2.92 -2.05
C PRO A 219 19.47 -2.44 -0.63
N GLU A 220 20.75 -2.40 -0.25
CA GLU A 220 21.18 -1.81 1.02
C GLU A 220 20.95 -0.31 1.09
N LYS A 221 20.94 0.38 -0.07
CA LYS A 221 20.66 1.81 -0.15
C LYS A 221 19.17 2.11 -0.02
N PHE A 222 18.32 1.25 -0.59
CA PHE A 222 16.87 1.39 -0.61
C PHE A 222 16.17 0.33 0.25
N THR A 223 16.23 0.51 1.56
CA THR A 223 15.62 -0.44 2.51
C THR A 223 14.10 -0.39 2.54
N CYS A 224 13.52 0.74 2.12
CA CYS A 224 12.08 0.93 1.92
C CYS A 224 11.70 0.94 0.42
N HIS A 225 12.57 0.39 -0.44
CA HIS A 225 12.33 0.09 -1.86
C HIS A 225 11.74 1.26 -2.66
N ASP A 226 10.53 1.12 -3.18
CA ASP A 226 9.79 2.11 -3.97
C ASP A 226 9.50 3.40 -3.19
N GLN A 227 9.26 3.32 -1.88
CA GLN A 227 9.06 4.49 -1.03
C GLN A 227 10.32 5.38 -0.98
N ASP A 228 11.52 4.79 -0.90
CA ASP A 228 12.78 5.53 -0.92
C ASP A 228 13.00 6.21 -2.27
N VAL A 229 12.72 5.49 -3.37
CA VAL A 229 12.84 6.04 -4.73
C VAL A 229 11.89 7.22 -4.91
N LEU A 230 10.63 7.07 -4.50
CA LEU A 230 9.63 8.13 -4.58
C LEU A 230 10.04 9.36 -3.75
N ASN A 231 10.49 9.17 -2.52
CA ASN A 231 10.93 10.28 -1.67
C ASN A 231 12.13 11.05 -2.26
N LEU A 232 13.05 10.35 -2.94
CA LEU A 232 14.18 10.98 -3.63
C LEU A 232 13.74 11.79 -4.85
N VAL A 233 12.93 11.19 -5.71
CA VAL A 233 12.49 11.80 -6.98
C VAL A 233 11.54 12.97 -6.72
N MET A 234 10.74 12.88 -5.67
CA MET A 234 9.66 13.84 -5.36
C MET A 234 10.07 14.89 -4.31
N ASP A 235 11.34 14.90 -3.86
CA ASP A 235 11.79 15.85 -2.83
C ASP A 235 11.56 17.32 -3.28
N GLY A 236 10.68 18.01 -2.59
CA GLY A 236 10.23 19.36 -2.94
C GLY A 236 8.91 19.42 -3.73
N ASP A 237 8.44 18.35 -4.34
CA ASP A 237 7.23 18.30 -5.19
C ASP A 237 6.02 17.63 -4.51
N ILE A 238 6.08 17.46 -3.19
CA ILE A 238 5.05 16.82 -2.37
C ILE A 238 4.32 17.87 -1.53
N LYS A 239 3.00 17.77 -1.46
CA LYS A 239 2.17 18.41 -0.43
C LYS A 239 2.03 17.43 0.74
N PHE A 240 2.66 17.75 1.88
CA PHE A 240 2.45 17.00 3.10
C PHE A 240 1.07 17.28 3.67
N ILE A 241 0.30 16.22 3.93
CA ILE A 241 -1.04 16.27 4.51
C ILE A 241 -1.05 15.62 5.90
N ASP A 242 -2.13 15.79 6.62
CA ASP A 242 -2.36 15.27 7.96
C ASP A 242 -2.34 13.73 7.99
N ASP A 243 -1.93 13.14 9.12
CA ASP A 243 -1.82 11.69 9.29
C ASP A 243 -3.19 10.98 9.25
N ARG A 244 -4.32 11.68 9.47
CA ARG A 244 -5.66 11.12 9.31
C ARG A 244 -5.93 10.53 7.92
N PHE A 245 -5.19 10.98 6.90
CA PHE A 245 -5.28 10.48 5.53
C PHE A 245 -4.54 9.15 5.31
N ASN A 246 -3.59 8.81 6.18
CA ASN A 246 -2.85 7.54 6.16
C ASN A 246 -2.25 7.27 7.54
N HIS A 247 -3.10 7.01 8.53
CA HIS A 247 -2.66 6.76 9.89
C HIS A 247 -1.97 5.41 10.02
N LEU A 248 -0.69 5.42 10.37
CA LEU A 248 0.12 4.21 10.56
C LEU A 248 -0.24 3.55 11.89
N GLY A 249 -1.20 2.63 11.83
CA GLY A 249 -1.78 1.98 13.00
C GLY A 249 -1.00 0.76 13.47
N PHE A 250 -0.75 0.68 14.77
CA PHE A 250 -0.15 -0.47 15.46
C PHE A 250 -0.73 -0.59 16.88
N ASP A 251 -0.43 -1.69 17.57
CA ASP A 251 -0.91 -1.91 18.93
C ASP A 251 -0.38 -0.83 19.88
N GLY A 252 -1.27 0.03 20.37
CA GLY A 252 -0.97 1.19 21.21
C GLY A 252 -0.85 2.53 20.47
N SER A 253 -1.06 2.58 19.14
CA SER A 253 -1.15 3.86 18.42
C SER A 253 -2.41 4.63 18.81
N ILE A 254 -2.29 5.96 18.88
CA ILE A 254 -3.42 6.87 19.13
C ILE A 254 -3.95 7.30 17.76
N VAL A 255 -5.18 6.88 17.45
CA VAL A 255 -5.82 7.22 16.17
C VAL A 255 -6.36 8.64 16.24
N PRO A 256 -6.01 9.52 15.27
CA PRO A 256 -6.48 10.90 15.26
C PRO A 256 -7.98 10.98 15.03
N GLU A 257 -8.60 12.05 15.55
CA GLU A 257 -9.99 12.37 15.25
C GLU A 257 -10.18 12.58 13.75
N GLY A 258 -11.27 12.07 13.18
CA GLY A 258 -11.53 12.15 11.75
C GLY A 258 -10.59 11.33 10.87
N CYS A 259 -9.94 10.30 11.44
CA CYS A 259 -9.12 9.35 10.67
C CYS A 259 -9.92 8.74 9.52
N ILE A 260 -9.37 8.82 8.32
CA ILE A 260 -10.00 8.31 7.09
C ILE A 260 -9.46 6.92 6.76
N ILE A 261 -8.14 6.78 6.75
CA ILE A 261 -7.45 5.53 6.47
C ILE A 261 -6.67 5.08 7.70
N TYR A 262 -6.98 3.87 8.18
CA TYR A 262 -6.17 3.14 9.15
C TYR A 262 -5.32 2.11 8.41
N HIS A 263 -4.01 2.33 8.38
CA HIS A 263 -3.03 1.49 7.71
C HIS A 263 -2.36 0.57 8.72
N PHE A 264 -2.50 -0.73 8.58
CA PHE A 264 -1.93 -1.75 9.47
C PHE A 264 -0.41 -1.80 9.34
N PHE A 265 0.27 -0.87 10.01
CA PHE A 265 1.71 -0.71 9.95
C PHE A 265 2.43 -1.87 10.65
N GLY A 266 3.51 -2.38 10.03
CA GLY A 266 4.34 -3.42 10.61
C GLY A 266 4.11 -4.81 10.03
N ARG A 267 4.45 -5.84 10.82
CA ARG A 267 4.44 -7.25 10.39
C ARG A 267 3.15 -7.99 10.73
N GLU A 268 2.53 -7.58 11.83
CA GLU A 268 1.26 -8.15 12.27
C GLU A 268 0.14 -7.64 11.38
N LYS A 269 -0.55 -8.55 10.70
CA LYS A 269 -1.65 -8.20 9.81
C LYS A 269 -2.97 -8.77 10.33
N PRO A 270 -4.10 -8.09 10.10
CA PRO A 270 -5.39 -8.49 10.64
C PRO A 270 -5.90 -9.84 10.11
N TRP A 271 -5.39 -10.30 8.97
CA TRP A 271 -5.69 -11.63 8.44
C TRP A 271 -4.88 -12.76 9.09
N ASP A 272 -3.79 -12.43 9.78
CA ASP A 272 -2.99 -13.40 10.53
C ASP A 272 -3.35 -13.43 12.00
N ILE A 273 -3.60 -12.26 12.62
CA ILE A 273 -3.88 -12.14 14.06
C ILE A 273 -4.68 -10.86 14.36
N ALA A 274 -5.68 -10.95 15.22
CA ALA A 274 -6.45 -9.81 15.70
C ALA A 274 -6.00 -9.38 17.09
N LEU A 275 -5.27 -8.27 17.20
CA LEU A 275 -4.75 -7.72 18.46
C LEU A 275 -5.47 -6.44 18.90
N THR A 276 -5.97 -5.66 17.95
CA THR A 276 -6.58 -4.35 18.18
C THR A 276 -8.06 -4.34 17.80
N GLN A 277 -8.77 -3.27 18.15
CA GLN A 277 -10.14 -3.06 17.68
C GLN A 277 -10.23 -2.87 16.17
N TYR A 278 -9.17 -2.33 15.53
CA TYR A 278 -9.11 -2.13 14.09
C TYR A 278 -8.87 -3.43 13.33
N ASP A 279 -8.11 -4.38 13.91
CA ASP A 279 -8.00 -5.74 13.37
C ASP A 279 -9.37 -6.44 13.38
N LYS A 280 -10.14 -6.27 14.46
CA LYS A 280 -11.51 -6.78 14.54
C LYS A 280 -12.45 -6.09 13.55
N LEU A 281 -12.27 -4.78 13.33
CA LEU A 281 -13.03 -4.04 12.33
C LEU A 281 -12.71 -4.52 10.90
N TRP A 282 -11.42 -4.77 10.59
CA TRP A 282 -11.01 -5.36 9.32
C TRP A 282 -11.71 -6.72 9.10
N ARG A 283 -11.80 -7.56 10.12
CA ARG A 283 -12.49 -8.86 10.06
C ARG A 283 -14.00 -8.73 9.85
N ARG A 284 -14.64 -7.68 10.38
CA ARG A 284 -16.05 -7.40 10.07
C ARG A 284 -16.23 -7.06 8.60
N TYR A 285 -15.31 -6.27 8.00
CA TYR A 285 -15.35 -6.03 6.55
C TYR A 285 -15.08 -7.30 5.74
N LEU A 286 -14.21 -8.18 6.23
CA LEU A 286 -14.00 -9.49 5.62
C LEU A 286 -15.31 -10.30 5.58
N GLN A 287 -16.04 -10.40 6.69
CA GLN A 287 -17.29 -11.17 6.81
C GLN A 287 -18.38 -10.70 5.86
N ILE A 288 -18.42 -9.43 5.49
CA ILE A 288 -19.41 -8.89 4.55
C ILE A 288 -18.90 -8.81 3.11
N SER A 289 -17.61 -9.12 2.90
CA SER A 289 -16.96 -9.21 1.59
C SER A 289 -17.22 -10.57 0.93
N TYR A 290 -16.84 -10.72 -0.33
CA TYR A 290 -16.88 -12.01 -1.01
C TYR A 290 -15.66 -12.91 -0.69
N TRP A 291 -14.74 -12.47 0.18
CA TRP A 291 -13.57 -13.26 0.64
C TRP A 291 -13.74 -13.82 2.05
N ASP A 292 -14.97 -13.93 2.54
CA ASP A 292 -15.32 -14.50 3.85
C ASP A 292 -15.01 -16.01 3.90
N ASN A 293 -13.75 -16.34 4.10
CA ASN A 293 -13.24 -17.71 4.19
C ASN A 293 -12.18 -17.89 5.29
N ILE A 294 -12.13 -16.96 6.24
CA ILE A 294 -11.21 -17.00 7.39
C ILE A 294 -12.01 -17.15 8.67
N ASP A 295 -11.73 -18.21 9.44
CA ASP A 295 -12.33 -18.42 10.76
C ASP A 295 -11.97 -17.31 11.76
N ASP A 296 -12.92 -16.87 12.56
CA ASP A 296 -12.72 -15.89 13.62
C ASP A 296 -13.09 -16.49 14.99
N PRO A 297 -12.28 -16.33 16.04
CA PRO A 297 -10.94 -15.72 16.04
C PRO A 297 -9.88 -16.68 15.54
N LEU A 298 -8.91 -16.17 14.78
CA LEU A 298 -7.74 -16.96 14.42
C LEU A 298 -6.86 -17.15 15.64
N PRO A 299 -6.62 -18.39 16.10
CA PRO A 299 -5.53 -18.62 17.03
C PRO A 299 -4.20 -18.28 16.34
N PRO A 300 -3.18 -17.84 17.08
CA PRO A 300 -1.87 -17.63 16.47
C PRO A 300 -1.40 -18.93 15.83
N LYS A 301 -0.96 -18.86 14.57
CA LYS A 301 -0.28 -19.98 13.91
C LYS A 301 0.94 -20.38 14.73
N GLU A 302 1.36 -21.65 14.60
CA GLU A 302 2.58 -22.11 15.28
C GLU A 302 3.74 -21.15 15.02
N PRO A 303 4.36 -20.59 16.07
CA PRO A 303 5.39 -19.58 15.91
C PRO A 303 6.65 -20.16 15.29
N LYS A 304 7.15 -19.54 14.20
CA LYS A 304 8.38 -19.95 13.49
C LYS A 304 9.61 -19.10 13.83
N ASN A 305 9.43 -17.95 14.47
CA ASN A 305 10.51 -17.04 14.82
C ASN A 305 10.13 -16.19 16.04
N TYR A 306 11.09 -15.45 16.59
CA TYR A 306 10.86 -14.68 17.80
C TYR A 306 9.75 -13.60 17.68
N HIS A 307 9.52 -13.04 16.49
CA HIS A 307 8.42 -12.10 16.30
C HIS A 307 7.05 -12.79 16.44
N ASN A 308 6.90 -13.99 15.82
CA ASN A 308 5.66 -14.75 15.96
C ASN A 308 5.37 -15.13 17.43
N TYR A 309 6.41 -15.47 18.21
CA TYR A 309 6.25 -15.72 19.65
C TYR A 309 5.81 -14.48 20.41
N LYS A 310 6.33 -13.29 20.07
CA LYS A 310 5.87 -12.03 20.67
C LYS A 310 4.39 -11.77 20.37
N CYS A 311 3.96 -11.96 19.14
CA CYS A 311 2.56 -11.77 18.73
C CYS A 311 1.62 -12.77 19.40
N ALA A 312 2.00 -14.06 19.42
CA ALA A 312 1.27 -15.10 20.11
C ALA A 312 1.16 -14.80 21.63
N GLY A 313 2.24 -14.33 22.25
CA GLY A 313 2.24 -13.91 23.66
C GLY A 313 1.24 -12.78 23.92
N LYS A 314 1.21 -11.73 23.08
CA LYS A 314 0.22 -10.66 23.17
C LYS A 314 -1.22 -11.18 22.99
N PHE A 315 -1.43 -12.05 21.99
CA PHE A 315 -2.74 -12.64 21.74
C PHE A 315 -3.25 -13.41 22.98
N TYR A 316 -2.47 -14.36 23.52
CA TYR A 316 -2.84 -15.14 24.69
C TYR A 316 -3.06 -14.28 25.93
N TYR A 317 -2.25 -13.24 26.13
CA TYR A 317 -2.44 -12.28 27.21
C TYR A 317 -3.81 -11.58 27.11
N LYS A 318 -4.16 -11.06 25.93
CA LYS A 318 -5.46 -10.39 25.71
C LYS A 318 -6.67 -11.31 25.83
N HIS A 319 -6.47 -12.62 25.69
CA HIS A 319 -7.52 -13.63 25.85
C HIS A 319 -7.52 -14.30 27.25
N GLY A 320 -6.73 -13.78 28.21
CA GLY A 320 -6.67 -14.31 29.58
C GLY A 320 -5.88 -15.60 29.75
N GLU A 321 -5.22 -16.10 28.70
CA GLU A 321 -4.45 -17.35 28.70
C GLU A 321 -3.01 -17.11 29.20
N MET A 322 -2.87 -16.72 30.47
CA MET A 322 -1.61 -16.24 31.05
C MET A 322 -0.45 -17.22 30.93
N LEU A 323 -0.66 -18.52 31.12
CA LEU A 323 0.41 -19.53 31.03
C LEU A 323 0.97 -19.64 29.61
N LYS A 324 0.09 -19.66 28.59
CA LYS A 324 0.53 -19.66 27.19
C LYS A 324 1.26 -18.37 26.84
N SER A 325 0.77 -17.24 27.33
CA SER A 325 1.43 -15.95 27.15
C SER A 325 2.86 -15.95 27.68
N LEU A 326 3.05 -16.37 28.94
CA LEU A 326 4.37 -16.46 29.58
C LEU A 326 5.31 -17.39 28.81
N CYS A 327 4.84 -18.56 28.37
CA CYS A 327 5.58 -19.50 27.55
C CYS A 327 6.06 -18.85 26.24
N CYS A 328 5.18 -18.12 25.56
CA CYS A 328 5.52 -17.41 24.34
C CYS A 328 6.56 -16.29 24.57
N TYR A 329 6.46 -15.52 25.65
CA TYR A 329 7.46 -14.49 25.98
C TYR A 329 8.81 -15.08 26.40
N PHE A 330 8.82 -16.24 27.04
CA PHE A 330 10.04 -16.99 27.31
C PHE A 330 10.77 -17.33 25.99
N TRP A 331 10.08 -17.98 25.05
CA TRP A 331 10.66 -18.33 23.75
C TRP A 331 11.04 -17.09 22.92
N TYR A 332 10.24 -16.03 22.95
CA TYR A 332 10.61 -14.74 22.35
C TYR A 332 11.97 -14.25 22.86
N THR A 333 12.20 -14.30 24.18
CA THR A 333 13.45 -13.83 24.79
C THR A 333 14.63 -14.67 24.38
N ILE A 334 14.52 -16.01 24.46
CA ILE A 334 15.58 -16.95 24.08
C ILE A 334 15.98 -16.75 22.61
N LEU A 335 15.01 -16.82 21.70
CA LEU A 335 15.28 -16.69 20.27
C LEU A 335 15.80 -15.29 19.88
N LYS A 336 15.37 -14.24 20.58
CA LYS A 336 15.87 -12.88 20.33
C LYS A 336 17.34 -12.72 20.76
N ILE A 337 17.75 -13.38 21.85
CA ILE A 337 19.15 -13.41 22.29
C ILE A 337 19.98 -14.17 21.26
N GLN A 338 19.55 -15.38 20.86
CA GLN A 338 20.24 -16.19 19.85
C GLN A 338 20.39 -15.47 18.50
N PHE A 339 19.44 -14.63 18.12
CA PHE A 339 19.50 -13.87 16.86
C PHE A 339 20.44 -12.65 16.93
N LYS A 340 20.78 -12.17 18.14
CA LYS A 340 21.69 -11.04 18.34
C LYS A 340 23.15 -11.46 18.57
N LEU A 341 23.41 -12.73 18.87
CA LEU A 341 24.73 -13.35 18.95
C LEU A 341 25.15 -13.89 17.58
#